data_64f22302273eb1859f17dfb002d63132
#
_entry.id   64f22302273eb1859f17dfb002d63132
#
_cell.length_a   1.000
_cell.length_b   1.000
_cell.length_c   1.000
_cell.angle_alpha   90.00
_cell.angle_beta   90.00
_cell.angle_gamma   90.00
#
_symmetry.space_group_name_H-M   'P 1'
#
loop_
_entity.id
_entity.type
_entity.pdbx_description
1 polymer ?
#
loop_
_entity_poly.entity_id
_entity_poly.type
_entity_poly.pdbx_seq_one_letter_code
_entity_poly.pdbx_strand_id
1 'polypeptide(L)'
;MPGDTPLAATPPAAGPPAGAPDAARLGNPSFVWRAGQRRRLAIIERFAPLAGRRVLDLGCGVGEYVRAFAARGAYALGCDIAAPRLVEAHRRGAPGLLCAAGESLPFAAGTLDVVVLNEVLEHVHDDRATMREVARVLTPGGTAIVFVPNRLYPFETHGVYLRRRYIFGNVPLVNWLPRPLRNRLVPHARAYGAREIERVTAAPGLRLIDHSYVYPGFDNVAARSRWLARLLRAACYRAEDSRVGRRFGLSHLLVLQREEATP
;
A
#
# COMPACT_ATOMS: atom_id res chain seq x y z
N MET A 1 -37.38 -6.62 -6.95
CA MET A 1 -36.06 -7.12 -6.56
C MET A 1 -35.19 -7.08 -7.79
N PRO A 2 -34.26 -6.12 -8.02
CA PRO A 2 -33.29 -6.19 -9.11
C PRO A 2 -32.19 -7.13 -8.67
N GLY A 3 -31.95 -8.16 -9.50
CA GLY A 3 -30.98 -9.23 -9.23
C GLY A 3 -29.55 -8.71 -9.06
N ASP A 4 -28.90 -9.15 -8.00
CA ASP A 4 -27.46 -9.01 -7.77
C ASP A 4 -26.71 -9.81 -8.86
N THR A 5 -26.31 -9.11 -9.91
CA THR A 5 -25.32 -9.66 -10.85
C THR A 5 -23.99 -9.75 -10.08
N PRO A 6 -23.38 -10.92 -9.94
CA PRO A 6 -22.09 -11.04 -9.26
C PRO A 6 -21.07 -10.20 -10.02
N LEU A 7 -20.58 -9.14 -9.36
CA LEU A 7 -19.55 -8.26 -9.91
C LEU A 7 -18.29 -9.08 -10.15
N ALA A 8 -17.84 -9.10 -11.39
CA ALA A 8 -16.64 -9.79 -11.83
C ALA A 8 -15.47 -9.46 -10.88
N ALA A 9 -14.77 -10.51 -10.42
CA ALA A 9 -13.55 -10.39 -9.64
C ALA A 9 -12.57 -9.47 -10.40
N THR A 10 -11.85 -8.64 -9.68
CA THR A 10 -10.75 -7.86 -10.26
C THR A 10 -9.79 -8.85 -10.89
N PRO A 11 -9.51 -8.81 -12.20
CA PRO A 11 -8.61 -9.79 -12.79
C PRO A 11 -7.26 -9.74 -12.07
N PRO A 12 -6.61 -10.88 -11.80
CA PRO A 12 -5.26 -10.89 -11.23
C PRO A 12 -4.35 -10.02 -12.07
N ALA A 13 -3.36 -9.38 -11.45
CA ALA A 13 -2.35 -8.65 -12.18
C ALA A 13 -1.70 -9.65 -13.15
N ALA A 14 -1.82 -9.42 -14.45
CA ALA A 14 -1.06 -10.18 -15.41
C ALA A 14 0.41 -9.90 -15.08
N GLY A 15 1.12 -10.91 -14.58
CA GLY A 15 2.52 -10.76 -14.15
C GLY A 15 3.37 -10.09 -15.21
N PRO A 16 4.49 -9.48 -14.85
CA PRO A 16 5.42 -8.89 -15.80
C PRO A 16 5.95 -9.96 -16.76
N PRO A 17 6.38 -9.60 -17.98
CA PRO A 17 6.96 -10.56 -18.93
C PRO A 17 8.19 -11.25 -18.33
N ALA A 18 8.46 -12.49 -18.75
CA ALA A 18 9.63 -13.24 -18.32
C ALA A 18 10.92 -12.42 -18.51
N GLY A 19 11.78 -12.39 -17.47
CA GLY A 19 13.00 -11.57 -17.46
C GLY A 19 12.81 -10.11 -17.07
N ALA A 20 11.62 -9.71 -16.60
CA ALA A 20 11.42 -8.38 -16.06
C ALA A 20 12.25 -8.17 -14.78
N PRO A 21 12.79 -6.95 -14.54
CA PRO A 21 13.50 -6.63 -13.31
C PRO A 21 12.60 -6.87 -12.08
N ASP A 22 13.18 -7.32 -10.96
CA ASP A 22 12.43 -7.54 -9.71
C ASP A 22 11.65 -6.31 -9.27
N ALA A 23 12.17 -5.12 -9.52
CA ALA A 23 11.49 -3.85 -9.31
C ALA A 23 10.15 -3.73 -10.04
N ALA A 24 10.04 -4.33 -11.24
CA ALA A 24 8.79 -4.34 -12.01
C ALA A 24 7.82 -5.40 -11.50
N ARG A 25 8.28 -6.44 -10.82
CA ARG A 25 7.43 -7.53 -10.29
C ARG A 25 6.90 -7.24 -8.89
N LEU A 26 7.73 -6.63 -8.07
CA LEU A 26 7.55 -6.53 -6.62
C LEU A 26 7.54 -5.07 -6.13
N GLY A 27 7.45 -4.10 -7.05
CA GLY A 27 7.65 -2.70 -6.73
C GLY A 27 9.09 -2.35 -6.39
N ASN A 28 9.39 -1.05 -6.29
CA ASN A 28 10.70 -0.55 -5.87
C ASN A 28 10.70 -0.28 -4.36
N PRO A 29 11.44 -1.03 -3.54
CA PRO A 29 11.55 -0.72 -2.13
C PRO A 29 12.23 0.64 -1.94
N SER A 30 11.77 1.41 -0.97
CA SER A 30 12.46 2.63 -0.58
C SER A 30 13.68 2.31 0.28
N PHE A 31 14.87 2.67 -0.19
CA PHE A 31 16.12 2.51 0.56
C PHE A 31 16.44 3.72 1.45
N VAL A 32 15.62 4.76 1.40
CA VAL A 32 15.88 6.05 2.06
C VAL A 32 14.61 6.54 2.73
N TRP A 33 14.74 6.95 3.98
CA TRP A 33 13.65 7.55 4.75
C TRP A 33 13.46 9.02 4.36
N ARG A 34 12.40 9.31 3.60
CA ARG A 34 12.10 10.62 3.01
C ARG A 34 10.86 11.26 3.66
N ALA A 35 10.50 12.46 3.19
CA ALA A 35 9.34 13.18 3.72
C ALA A 35 8.02 12.45 3.51
N GLY A 36 7.86 11.75 2.39
CA GLY A 36 6.68 10.92 2.12
C GLY A 36 6.50 9.81 3.14
N GLN A 37 7.57 9.06 3.47
CA GLN A 37 7.52 8.01 4.48
C GLN A 37 7.25 8.56 5.89
N ARG A 38 7.92 9.66 6.27
CA ARG A 38 7.65 10.32 7.57
C ARG A 38 6.19 10.73 7.71
N ARG A 39 5.60 11.26 6.63
CA ARG A 39 4.20 11.66 6.64
C ARG A 39 3.26 10.47 6.78
N ARG A 40 3.48 9.39 6.01
CA ARG A 40 2.66 8.16 6.14
C ARG A 40 2.78 7.57 7.54
N LEU A 41 3.98 7.57 8.13
CA LEU A 41 4.16 7.11 9.50
C LEU A 41 3.35 7.95 10.50
N ALA A 42 3.37 9.28 10.39
CA ALA A 42 2.56 10.15 11.24
C ALA A 42 1.05 9.91 11.06
N ILE A 43 0.62 9.58 9.84
CA ILE A 43 -0.77 9.17 9.56
C ILE A 43 -1.09 7.83 10.26
N ILE A 44 -0.19 6.84 10.15
CA ILE A 44 -0.35 5.53 10.80
C ILE A 44 -0.50 5.73 12.32
N GLU A 45 0.39 6.50 12.94
CA GLU A 45 0.35 6.78 14.40
C GLU A 45 -0.93 7.50 14.85
N ARG A 46 -1.53 8.30 13.98
CA ARG A 46 -2.81 8.97 14.28
C ARG A 46 -3.98 7.99 14.41
N PHE A 47 -3.98 6.93 13.61
CA PHE A 47 -5.05 5.92 13.59
C PHE A 47 -4.76 4.73 14.51
N ALA A 48 -3.50 4.40 14.71
CA ALA A 48 -3.08 3.28 15.52
C ALA A 48 -1.82 3.63 16.33
N PRO A 49 -1.93 3.92 17.64
CA PRO A 49 -0.77 4.05 18.51
C PRO A 49 0.10 2.79 18.45
N LEU A 50 1.41 2.94 18.25
CA LEU A 50 2.31 1.83 17.96
C LEU A 50 2.98 1.24 19.21
N ALA A 51 3.22 2.05 20.24
CA ALA A 51 3.95 1.64 21.45
C ALA A 51 3.26 0.46 22.15
N GLY A 52 4.02 -0.60 22.42
CA GLY A 52 3.53 -1.83 23.06
C GLY A 52 2.60 -2.69 22.19
N ARG A 53 2.37 -2.34 20.91
CA ARG A 53 1.51 -3.08 19.99
C ARG A 53 2.33 -4.04 19.11
N ARG A 54 1.72 -5.16 18.72
CA ARG A 54 2.25 -6.11 17.73
C ARG A 54 1.86 -5.60 16.35
N VAL A 55 2.85 -5.05 15.63
CA VAL A 55 2.66 -4.34 14.36
C VAL A 55 3.34 -5.11 13.24
N LEU A 56 2.58 -5.47 12.22
CA LEU A 56 3.09 -6.09 11.00
C LEU A 56 3.16 -5.05 9.87
N ASP A 57 4.33 -4.90 9.28
CA ASP A 57 4.54 -4.28 7.96
C ASP A 57 4.46 -5.40 6.90
N LEU A 58 3.32 -5.53 6.24
CA LEU A 58 3.11 -6.51 5.18
C LEU A 58 3.62 -5.95 3.85
N GLY A 59 4.54 -6.67 3.18
CA GLY A 59 5.31 -6.16 2.04
C GLY A 59 6.43 -5.22 2.48
N CYS A 60 7.13 -5.55 3.55
CA CYS A 60 8.07 -4.66 4.23
C CYS A 60 9.33 -4.29 3.41
N GLY A 61 9.59 -4.98 2.31
CA GLY A 61 10.76 -4.74 1.47
C GLY A 61 12.06 -4.81 2.26
N VAL A 62 12.80 -3.70 2.31
CA VAL A 62 14.08 -3.59 3.04
C VAL A 62 13.91 -3.11 4.49
N GLY A 63 12.70 -3.18 5.06
CA GLY A 63 12.42 -3.02 6.48
C GLY A 63 12.44 -1.58 7.01
N GLU A 64 12.27 -0.57 6.16
CA GLU A 64 12.30 0.84 6.59
C GLU A 64 11.19 1.17 7.61
N TYR A 65 9.96 0.72 7.36
CA TYR A 65 8.86 0.91 8.31
C TYR A 65 8.98 -0.01 9.53
N VAL A 66 9.44 -1.25 9.37
CA VAL A 66 9.67 -2.16 10.51
C VAL A 66 10.60 -1.51 11.55
N ARG A 67 11.73 -0.94 11.10
CA ARG A 67 12.65 -0.21 11.99
C ARG A 67 12.01 1.04 12.59
N ALA A 68 11.21 1.76 11.80
CA ALA A 68 10.52 2.95 12.27
C ALA A 68 9.45 2.63 13.34
N PHE A 69 8.75 1.50 13.21
CA PHE A 69 7.79 1.00 14.20
C PHE A 69 8.49 0.54 15.48
N ALA A 70 9.59 -0.23 15.34
CA ALA A 70 10.41 -0.66 16.47
C ALA A 70 10.96 0.54 17.28
N ALA A 71 11.44 1.57 16.59
CA ALA A 71 11.92 2.81 17.22
C ALA A 71 10.81 3.59 17.98
N ARG A 72 9.54 3.24 17.77
CA ARG A 72 8.37 3.78 18.48
C ARG A 72 7.85 2.86 19.58
N GLY A 73 8.63 1.84 19.95
CA GLY A 73 8.27 0.89 20.99
C GLY A 73 7.26 -0.18 20.58
N ALA A 74 7.05 -0.39 19.28
CA ALA A 74 6.23 -1.50 18.80
C ALA A 74 7.01 -2.84 18.87
N TYR A 75 6.28 -3.94 19.06
CA TYR A 75 6.74 -5.28 18.69
C TYR A 75 6.61 -5.40 17.17
N ALA A 76 7.60 -4.88 16.46
CA ALA A 76 7.55 -4.73 15.02
C ALA A 76 7.95 -6.02 14.29
N LEU A 77 7.13 -6.41 13.33
CA LEU A 77 7.31 -7.56 12.46
C LEU A 77 7.29 -7.08 11.00
N GLY A 78 8.07 -7.72 10.15
CA GLY A 78 8.08 -7.47 8.70
C GLY A 78 7.85 -8.76 7.93
N CYS A 79 6.96 -8.71 6.94
CA CYS A 79 6.71 -9.82 6.03
C CYS A 79 6.89 -9.37 4.59
N ASP A 80 7.66 -10.13 3.80
CA ASP A 80 7.80 -9.92 2.36
C ASP A 80 7.97 -11.26 1.65
N ILE A 81 7.53 -11.35 0.40
CA ILE A 81 7.69 -12.56 -0.41
C ILE A 81 9.11 -12.72 -0.96
N ALA A 82 9.86 -11.64 -1.02
CA ALA A 82 11.20 -11.59 -1.60
C ALA A 82 12.29 -11.79 -0.54
N ALA A 83 12.77 -13.03 -0.34
CA ALA A 83 13.83 -13.36 0.59
C ALA A 83 15.09 -12.46 0.47
N PRO A 84 15.57 -12.07 -0.74
CA PRO A 84 16.70 -11.16 -0.85
C PRO A 84 16.48 -9.78 -0.21
N ARG A 85 15.22 -9.27 -0.24
CA ARG A 85 14.87 -8.01 0.43
C ARG A 85 14.90 -8.15 1.94
N LEU A 86 14.47 -9.29 2.46
CA LEU A 86 14.52 -9.59 3.91
C LEU A 86 15.95 -9.73 4.41
N VAL A 87 16.86 -10.32 3.62
CA VAL A 87 18.29 -10.35 3.94
C VAL A 87 18.85 -8.93 4.07
N GLU A 88 18.48 -8.02 3.16
CA GLU A 88 18.90 -6.62 3.24
C GLU A 88 18.22 -5.91 4.43
N ALA A 89 16.94 -6.18 4.70
CA ALA A 89 16.25 -5.65 5.87
C ALA A 89 16.93 -6.05 7.18
N HIS A 90 17.33 -7.32 7.30
CA HIS A 90 18.09 -7.83 8.44
C HIS A 90 19.44 -7.11 8.61
N ARG A 91 20.20 -6.96 7.53
CA ARG A 91 21.47 -6.22 7.53
C ARG A 91 21.31 -4.78 8.00
N ARG A 92 20.13 -4.18 7.74
CA ARG A 92 19.76 -2.82 8.18
C ARG A 92 19.20 -2.76 9.60
N GLY A 93 19.15 -3.90 10.31
CA GLY A 93 18.69 -3.98 11.70
C GLY A 93 17.18 -3.99 11.86
N ALA A 94 16.41 -4.40 10.85
CA ALA A 94 14.97 -4.61 11.00
C ALA A 94 14.71 -5.90 11.81
N PRO A 95 13.90 -5.86 12.88
CA PRO A 95 13.56 -7.03 13.69
C PRO A 95 12.46 -7.87 13.05
N GLY A 96 12.24 -9.10 13.54
CA GLY A 96 11.02 -9.88 13.35
C GLY A 96 10.64 -10.14 11.89
N LEU A 97 11.58 -10.54 11.05
CA LEU A 97 11.38 -10.71 9.61
C LEU A 97 10.91 -12.13 9.24
N LEU A 98 9.93 -12.21 8.34
CA LEU A 98 9.32 -13.45 7.86
C LEU A 98 9.17 -13.42 6.34
N CYS A 99 9.42 -14.57 5.70
CA CYS A 99 9.21 -14.74 4.26
C CYS A 99 7.88 -15.45 4.02
N ALA A 100 6.86 -14.71 3.55
CA ALA A 100 5.56 -15.28 3.23
C ALA A 100 4.81 -14.40 2.21
N ALA A 101 3.82 -15.01 1.53
CA ALA A 101 2.87 -14.29 0.70
C ALA A 101 1.77 -13.66 1.57
N GLY A 102 1.23 -12.52 1.11
CA GLY A 102 0.14 -11.83 1.83
C GLY A 102 -1.15 -12.64 1.90
N GLU A 103 -1.34 -13.56 0.96
CA GLU A 103 -2.49 -14.47 0.87
C GLU A 103 -2.43 -15.65 1.86
N SER A 104 -1.27 -15.85 2.53
CA SER A 104 -1.07 -16.94 3.51
C SER A 104 -0.05 -16.52 4.57
N LEU A 105 -0.53 -15.85 5.60
CA LEU A 105 0.31 -15.31 6.66
C LEU A 105 0.60 -16.36 7.74
N PRO A 106 1.87 -16.54 8.17
CA PRO A 106 2.26 -17.56 9.15
C PRO A 106 1.97 -17.12 10.60
N PHE A 107 0.83 -16.52 10.83
CA PHE A 107 0.36 -16.11 12.14
C PHE A 107 -0.95 -16.80 12.50
N ALA A 108 -1.15 -17.09 13.78
CA ALA A 108 -2.44 -17.53 14.27
C ALA A 108 -3.50 -16.42 14.14
N ALA A 109 -4.77 -16.79 14.12
CA ALA A 109 -5.86 -15.82 14.13
C ALA A 109 -5.80 -14.97 15.41
N GLY A 110 -6.08 -13.67 15.27
CA GLY A 110 -6.14 -12.76 16.42
C GLY A 110 -4.79 -12.51 17.09
N THR A 111 -3.68 -12.53 16.35
CA THR A 111 -2.34 -12.37 16.91
C THR A 111 -1.82 -10.93 16.84
N LEU A 112 -2.25 -10.15 15.87
CA LEU A 112 -1.67 -8.82 15.57
C LEU A 112 -2.62 -7.69 15.97
N ASP A 113 -2.08 -6.62 16.49
CA ASP A 113 -2.87 -5.43 16.88
C ASP A 113 -3.00 -4.43 15.72
N VAL A 114 -1.97 -4.35 14.87
CA VAL A 114 -1.93 -3.47 13.70
C VAL A 114 -1.28 -4.18 12.52
N VAL A 115 -1.90 -4.08 11.35
CA VAL A 115 -1.32 -4.52 10.08
C VAL A 115 -1.27 -3.33 9.12
N VAL A 116 -0.10 -3.03 8.59
CA VAL A 116 0.12 -1.96 7.61
C VAL A 116 0.46 -2.58 6.27
N LEU A 117 -0.26 -2.16 5.22
CA LEU A 117 0.01 -2.47 3.82
C LEU A 117 0.33 -1.16 3.09
N ASN A 118 1.57 -0.96 2.73
CA ASN A 118 2.02 0.28 2.12
C ASN A 118 2.48 0.06 0.67
N GLU A 119 1.58 0.26 -0.28
CA GLU A 119 1.78 -0.02 -1.71
C GLU A 119 2.12 -1.51 -1.94
N VAL A 120 1.21 -2.39 -1.53
CA VAL A 120 1.38 -3.85 -1.58
C VAL A 120 0.24 -4.54 -2.33
N LEU A 121 -1.02 -4.19 -2.05
CA LEU A 121 -2.19 -4.87 -2.63
C LEU A 121 -2.23 -4.82 -4.16
N GLU A 122 -1.64 -3.83 -4.78
CA GLU A 122 -1.51 -3.71 -6.23
C GLU A 122 -0.59 -4.78 -6.85
N HIS A 123 0.28 -5.37 -6.05
CA HIS A 123 1.28 -6.36 -6.49
C HIS A 123 0.94 -7.81 -6.13
N VAL A 124 0.08 -8.06 -5.15
CA VAL A 124 -0.29 -9.42 -4.72
C VAL A 124 -1.10 -10.13 -5.80
N HIS A 125 -1.10 -11.46 -5.79
CA HIS A 125 -1.85 -12.25 -6.76
C HIS A 125 -3.37 -12.10 -6.54
N ASP A 126 -3.84 -12.28 -5.30
CA ASP A 126 -5.24 -12.12 -4.87
C ASP A 126 -5.35 -11.10 -3.73
N ASP A 127 -5.77 -9.88 -4.08
CA ASP A 127 -5.93 -8.79 -3.13
C ASP A 127 -7.02 -9.07 -2.09
N ARG A 128 -8.09 -9.79 -2.46
CA ARG A 128 -9.15 -10.17 -1.53
C ARG A 128 -8.72 -11.30 -0.59
N ALA A 129 -7.93 -12.28 -1.07
CA ALA A 129 -7.36 -13.30 -0.20
C ALA A 129 -6.41 -12.67 0.82
N THR A 130 -5.57 -11.72 0.38
CA THR A 130 -4.71 -10.94 1.28
C THR A 130 -5.52 -10.22 2.34
N MET A 131 -6.63 -9.57 1.99
CA MET A 131 -7.45 -8.86 2.97
C MET A 131 -8.21 -9.83 3.92
N ARG A 132 -8.58 -11.04 3.47
CA ARG A 132 -9.11 -12.08 4.37
C ARG A 132 -8.06 -12.54 5.40
N GLU A 133 -6.81 -12.72 4.98
CA GLU A 133 -5.72 -13.05 5.88
C GLU A 133 -5.43 -11.92 6.88
N VAL A 134 -5.43 -10.66 6.42
CA VAL A 134 -5.32 -9.49 7.30
C VAL A 134 -6.44 -9.49 8.35
N ALA A 135 -7.69 -9.74 7.92
CA ALA A 135 -8.82 -9.87 8.85
C ALA A 135 -8.62 -11.00 9.86
N ARG A 136 -8.12 -12.14 9.43
CA ARG A 136 -7.90 -13.32 10.27
C ARG A 136 -6.84 -13.09 11.36
N VAL A 137 -5.72 -12.47 10.99
CA VAL A 137 -4.59 -12.30 11.92
C VAL A 137 -4.76 -11.14 12.90
N LEU A 138 -5.63 -10.18 12.61
CA LEU A 138 -5.93 -9.06 13.51
C LEU A 138 -6.70 -9.52 14.75
N THR A 139 -6.34 -8.99 15.90
CA THR A 139 -7.12 -9.10 17.14
C THR A 139 -8.48 -8.42 16.99
N PRO A 140 -9.52 -8.81 17.73
CA PRO A 140 -10.73 -7.99 17.88
C PRO A 140 -10.35 -6.55 18.26
N GLY A 141 -10.92 -5.55 17.58
CA GLY A 141 -10.54 -4.14 17.73
C GLY A 141 -9.23 -3.73 17.06
N GLY A 142 -8.47 -4.68 16.51
CA GLY A 142 -7.21 -4.41 15.78
C GLY A 142 -7.43 -3.64 14.49
N THR A 143 -6.39 -2.96 14.00
CA THR A 143 -6.48 -2.00 12.90
C THR A 143 -5.64 -2.42 11.71
N ALA A 144 -6.24 -2.41 10.51
CA ALA A 144 -5.51 -2.46 9.23
C ALA A 144 -5.41 -1.06 8.62
N ILE A 145 -4.22 -0.69 8.14
CA ILE A 145 -3.96 0.58 7.45
C ILE A 145 -3.40 0.27 6.07
N VAL A 146 -4.13 0.67 5.04
CA VAL A 146 -3.86 0.29 3.65
C VAL A 146 -3.61 1.52 2.81
N PHE A 147 -2.45 1.59 2.18
CA PHE A 147 -2.14 2.56 1.13
C PHE A 147 -2.03 1.84 -0.20
N VAL A 148 -2.76 2.31 -1.22
CA VAL A 148 -2.73 1.74 -2.58
C VAL A 148 -2.83 2.82 -3.64
N PRO A 149 -2.30 2.59 -4.86
CA PRO A 149 -2.32 3.57 -5.93
C PRO A 149 -3.73 4.00 -6.32
N ASN A 150 -3.93 5.30 -6.40
CA ASN A 150 -5.18 5.89 -6.82
C ASN A 150 -5.22 6.06 -8.35
N ARG A 151 -6.24 5.48 -8.97
CA ARG A 151 -6.46 5.58 -10.41
C ARG A 151 -6.67 7.01 -10.93
N LEU A 152 -7.16 7.92 -10.08
CA LEU A 152 -7.34 9.32 -10.47
C LEU A 152 -6.06 10.16 -10.33
N TYR A 153 -5.02 9.63 -9.71
CA TYR A 153 -3.73 10.32 -9.70
C TYR A 153 -3.19 10.46 -11.12
N PRO A 154 -2.78 11.68 -11.55
CA PRO A 154 -2.46 11.95 -12.95
C PRO A 154 -1.17 11.27 -13.46
N PHE A 155 -0.38 10.67 -12.59
CA PHE A 155 0.87 10.01 -12.98
C PHE A 155 0.85 8.53 -12.59
N GLU A 156 1.33 7.67 -13.49
CA GLU A 156 1.68 6.30 -13.15
C GLU A 156 3.09 6.26 -12.55
N THR A 157 3.22 5.69 -11.35
CA THR A 157 4.48 5.73 -10.56
C THR A 157 5.27 4.44 -10.57
N HIS A 158 4.68 3.33 -11.04
CA HIS A 158 5.33 2.02 -11.11
C HIS A 158 6.09 1.80 -12.43
N GLY A 159 6.07 2.80 -13.35
CA GLY A 159 6.63 2.69 -14.68
C GLY A 159 5.70 1.97 -15.67
N VAL A 160 6.09 1.98 -16.92
CA VAL A 160 5.29 1.42 -18.02
C VAL A 160 6.12 0.51 -18.92
N TYR A 161 5.47 -0.46 -19.54
CA TYR A 161 6.04 -1.23 -20.63
C TYR A 161 5.63 -0.66 -21.99
N LEU A 162 6.60 -0.23 -22.79
CA LEU A 162 6.40 0.19 -24.17
C LEU A 162 7.19 -0.76 -25.09
N ARG A 163 6.48 -1.53 -25.93
CA ARG A 163 7.11 -2.49 -26.86
C ARG A 163 8.20 -3.36 -26.18
N ARG A 164 7.92 -4.00 -25.06
CA ARG A 164 8.84 -4.82 -24.25
C ARG A 164 9.96 -4.07 -23.48
N ARG A 165 10.07 -2.75 -23.60
CA ARG A 165 10.98 -1.94 -22.77
C ARG A 165 10.25 -1.45 -21.53
N TYR A 166 10.83 -1.69 -20.38
CA TYR A 166 10.36 -1.10 -19.13
C TYR A 166 10.94 0.31 -18.99
N ILE A 167 10.07 1.29 -18.77
CA ILE A 167 10.40 2.70 -18.56
C ILE A 167 9.95 3.04 -17.16
N PHE A 168 10.90 3.18 -16.23
CA PHE A 168 10.62 3.60 -14.87
C PHE A 168 10.44 5.11 -14.78
N GLY A 169 9.50 5.56 -13.94
CA GLY A 169 9.29 6.98 -13.65
C GLY A 169 7.82 7.35 -13.63
N ASN A 170 7.57 8.62 -13.34
CA ASN A 170 6.22 9.19 -13.32
C ASN A 170 5.75 9.47 -14.76
N VAL A 171 4.94 8.56 -15.30
CA VAL A 171 4.39 8.69 -16.66
C VAL A 171 3.01 9.34 -16.59
N PRO A 172 2.80 10.52 -17.20
CA PRO A 172 1.54 11.24 -17.08
C PRO A 172 0.39 10.53 -17.80
N LEU A 173 -0.83 10.68 -17.25
CA LEU A 173 -2.12 10.30 -17.81
C LEU A 173 -2.35 8.79 -18.05
N VAL A 174 -1.39 7.93 -17.80
CA VAL A 174 -1.52 6.46 -18.00
C VAL A 174 -2.64 5.88 -17.14
N ASN A 175 -2.79 6.36 -15.92
CA ASN A 175 -3.85 5.92 -15.02
C ASN A 175 -5.26 6.25 -15.50
N TRP A 176 -5.41 7.24 -16.39
CA TRP A 176 -6.70 7.68 -16.94
C TRP A 176 -7.11 6.94 -18.21
N LEU A 177 -6.20 6.15 -18.79
CA LEU A 177 -6.51 5.32 -19.94
C LEU A 177 -7.61 4.29 -19.61
N PRO A 178 -8.39 3.83 -20.60
CA PRO A 178 -9.26 2.66 -20.42
C PRO A 178 -8.49 1.48 -19.83
N ARG A 179 -9.12 0.72 -18.92
CA ARG A 179 -8.45 -0.37 -18.18
C ARG A 179 -7.67 -1.36 -19.06
N PRO A 180 -8.21 -1.87 -20.18
CA PRO A 180 -7.45 -2.81 -21.00
C PRO A 180 -6.12 -2.21 -21.51
N LEU A 181 -6.12 -0.93 -21.89
CA LEU A 181 -4.94 -0.24 -22.38
C LEU A 181 -3.95 0.05 -21.26
N ARG A 182 -4.44 0.56 -20.13
CA ARG A 182 -3.59 0.76 -18.93
C ARG A 182 -2.93 -0.54 -18.48
N ASN A 183 -3.70 -1.61 -18.34
CA ASN A 183 -3.17 -2.90 -17.87
C ASN A 183 -2.18 -3.54 -18.87
N ARG A 184 -2.28 -3.22 -20.17
CA ARG A 184 -1.26 -3.63 -21.15
C ARG A 184 0.06 -2.84 -20.96
N LEU A 185 -0.03 -1.58 -20.54
CA LEU A 185 1.15 -0.74 -20.27
C LEU A 185 1.72 -1.00 -18.88
N VAL A 186 0.89 -1.34 -17.92
CA VAL A 186 1.28 -1.57 -16.50
C VAL A 186 0.71 -2.91 -16.03
N PRO A 187 1.21 -4.05 -16.53
CA PRO A 187 0.70 -5.37 -16.19
C PRO A 187 1.07 -5.82 -14.76
N HIS A 188 2.02 -5.16 -14.13
CA HIS A 188 2.66 -5.55 -12.88
C HIS A 188 2.11 -4.82 -11.64
N ALA A 189 1.25 -3.82 -11.83
CA ALA A 189 0.65 -3.09 -10.72
C ALA A 189 -0.78 -2.65 -11.04
N ARG A 190 -1.68 -2.84 -10.10
CA ARG A 190 -3.05 -2.34 -10.18
C ARG A 190 -3.10 -0.86 -9.79
N ALA A 191 -4.13 -0.14 -10.25
CA ALA A 191 -4.53 1.15 -9.68
C ALA A 191 -6.05 1.11 -9.46
N TYR A 192 -6.47 1.53 -8.30
CA TYR A 192 -7.84 1.33 -7.82
C TYR A 192 -8.67 2.61 -7.93
N GLY A 193 -9.94 2.46 -8.31
CA GLY A 193 -10.95 3.49 -8.06
C GLY A 193 -11.50 3.36 -6.64
N ALA A 194 -12.10 4.45 -6.11
CA ALA A 194 -12.58 4.48 -4.72
C ALA A 194 -13.51 3.31 -4.36
N ARG A 195 -14.60 3.14 -5.10
CA ARG A 195 -15.55 2.03 -4.86
C ARG A 195 -14.95 0.64 -5.09
N GLU A 196 -13.91 0.54 -5.89
CA GLU A 196 -13.24 -0.73 -6.17
C GLU A 196 -12.41 -1.15 -4.97
N ILE A 197 -11.57 -0.26 -4.43
CA ILE A 197 -10.74 -0.59 -3.28
C ILE A 197 -11.58 -0.83 -2.02
N GLU A 198 -12.67 -0.09 -1.82
CA GLU A 198 -13.61 -0.37 -0.72
C GLU A 198 -14.17 -1.81 -0.80
N ARG A 199 -14.51 -2.29 -2.02
CA ARG A 199 -14.98 -3.67 -2.22
C ARG A 199 -13.88 -4.72 -2.08
N VAL A 200 -12.64 -4.40 -2.44
CA VAL A 200 -11.49 -5.29 -2.27
C VAL A 200 -11.19 -5.46 -0.79
N THR A 201 -11.23 -4.38 -0.03
CA THR A 201 -10.92 -4.37 1.41
C THR A 201 -12.09 -4.81 2.30
N ALA A 202 -13.29 -4.99 1.75
CA ALA A 202 -14.47 -5.48 2.45
C ALA A 202 -14.34 -7.00 2.74
N ALA A 203 -13.44 -7.37 3.64
CA ALA A 203 -13.33 -8.75 4.13
C ALA A 203 -14.26 -8.97 5.33
N PRO A 204 -14.77 -10.20 5.53
CA PRO A 204 -15.61 -10.52 6.68
C PRO A 204 -14.95 -10.13 8.01
N GLY A 205 -15.68 -9.43 8.85
CA GLY A 205 -15.22 -8.95 10.15
C GLY A 205 -14.27 -7.74 10.08
N LEU A 206 -14.08 -7.09 8.93
CA LEU A 206 -13.42 -5.79 8.82
C LEU A 206 -14.44 -4.70 8.51
N ARG A 207 -14.48 -3.67 9.34
CA ARG A 207 -15.28 -2.48 9.16
C ARG A 207 -14.41 -1.32 8.68
N LEU A 208 -14.79 -0.65 7.60
CA LEU A 208 -14.13 0.57 7.12
C LEU A 208 -14.40 1.73 8.08
N ILE A 209 -13.34 2.32 8.63
CA ILE A 209 -13.38 3.45 9.57
C ILE A 209 -13.14 4.77 8.84
N ASP A 210 -12.15 4.80 7.94
CA ASP A 210 -11.80 5.99 7.16
C ASP A 210 -11.39 5.61 5.74
N HIS A 211 -11.79 6.44 4.78
CA HIS A 211 -11.31 6.39 3.41
C HIS A 211 -10.93 7.80 2.96
N SER A 212 -9.66 8.06 2.93
CA SER A 212 -9.07 9.32 2.54
C SER A 212 -7.98 9.14 1.46
N TYR A 213 -7.24 10.18 1.17
CA TYR A 213 -6.24 10.19 0.10
C TYR A 213 -4.97 10.86 0.61
N VAL A 214 -3.82 10.43 0.09
CA VAL A 214 -2.51 10.99 0.47
C VAL A 214 -1.79 11.48 -0.77
N TYR A 215 -1.34 12.73 -0.75
CA TYR A 215 -0.50 13.30 -1.79
C TYR A 215 0.98 12.94 -1.58
N PRO A 216 1.81 12.98 -2.65
CA PRO A 216 3.22 12.62 -2.56
C PRO A 216 4.01 13.59 -1.68
N GLY A 217 5.15 13.10 -1.17
CA GLY A 217 6.10 13.92 -0.41
C GLY A 217 6.94 14.88 -1.24
N PHE A 218 6.85 14.83 -2.58
CA PHE A 218 7.62 15.68 -3.52
C PHE A 218 9.13 15.66 -3.25
N ASP A 219 9.67 14.53 -2.81
CA ASP A 219 11.08 14.41 -2.42
C ASP A 219 12.04 14.61 -3.58
N ASN A 220 11.68 14.14 -4.80
CA ASN A 220 12.47 14.36 -6.01
C ASN A 220 12.49 15.85 -6.44
N VAL A 221 11.40 16.58 -6.19
CA VAL A 221 11.34 18.02 -6.40
C VAL A 221 12.18 18.73 -5.34
N ALA A 222 12.11 18.29 -4.09
CA ALA A 222 12.88 18.86 -2.98
C ALA A 222 14.39 18.73 -3.18
N ALA A 223 14.85 17.68 -3.86
CA ALA A 223 16.25 17.49 -4.22
C ALA A 223 16.78 18.55 -5.20
N ARG A 224 15.87 19.12 -6.02
CA ARG A 224 16.22 20.18 -6.99
C ARG A 224 15.86 21.58 -6.51
N SER A 225 14.71 21.73 -5.82
CA SER A 225 14.21 22.99 -5.30
C SER A 225 13.39 22.79 -4.04
N ARG A 226 13.98 23.12 -2.89
CA ARG A 226 13.33 23.01 -1.57
C ARG A 226 12.13 23.96 -1.46
N TRP A 227 12.21 25.14 -2.06
CA TRP A 227 11.13 26.12 -2.10
C TRP A 227 9.92 25.60 -2.90
N LEU A 228 10.14 25.13 -4.13
CA LEU A 228 9.07 24.57 -4.96
C LEU A 228 8.39 23.37 -4.29
N ALA A 229 9.17 22.48 -3.67
CA ALA A 229 8.62 21.35 -2.92
C ALA A 229 7.75 21.80 -1.74
N ARG A 230 8.12 22.89 -1.04
CA ARG A 230 7.30 23.46 0.05
C ARG A 230 5.96 23.98 -0.48
N LEU A 231 5.97 24.73 -1.59
CA LEU A 231 4.74 25.22 -2.21
C LEU A 231 3.83 24.10 -2.67
N LEU A 232 4.37 23.10 -3.38
CA LEU A 232 3.61 21.94 -3.85
C LEU A 232 3.01 21.17 -2.67
N ARG A 233 3.77 20.94 -1.61
CA ARG A 233 3.26 20.30 -0.38
C ARG A 233 2.12 21.10 0.22
N ALA A 234 2.29 22.41 0.39
CA ALA A 234 1.26 23.27 0.97
C ALA A 234 -0.04 23.27 0.14
N ALA A 235 0.07 23.36 -1.19
CA ALA A 235 -1.07 23.32 -2.09
C ALA A 235 -1.77 21.94 -2.09
N CYS A 236 -1.00 20.86 -2.26
CA CYS A 236 -1.54 19.51 -2.34
C CYS A 236 -2.12 19.02 -1.00
N TYR A 237 -1.48 19.34 0.14
CA TYR A 237 -2.01 18.94 1.45
C TYR A 237 -3.29 19.69 1.81
N ARG A 238 -3.44 20.95 1.38
CA ARG A 238 -4.74 21.65 1.44
C ARG A 238 -5.79 21.02 0.52
N ALA A 239 -5.38 20.49 -0.63
CA ALA A 239 -6.29 19.82 -1.53
C ALA A 239 -6.87 18.52 -0.94
N GLU A 240 -6.18 17.89 0.03
CA GLU A 240 -6.70 16.70 0.75
C GLU A 240 -7.99 17.02 1.55
N ASP A 241 -8.13 18.25 2.04
CA ASP A 241 -9.32 18.70 2.77
C ASP A 241 -10.47 19.08 1.81
N SER A 242 -10.18 19.24 0.53
CA SER A 242 -11.16 19.62 -0.49
C SER A 242 -11.93 18.40 -1.01
N ARG A 243 -13.27 18.53 -1.18
CA ARG A 243 -14.11 17.45 -1.71
C ARG A 243 -13.70 16.94 -3.10
N VAL A 244 -13.17 17.82 -3.93
CA VAL A 244 -12.72 17.50 -5.30
C VAL A 244 -11.23 17.20 -5.32
N GLY A 245 -10.40 18.08 -4.75
CA GLY A 245 -8.95 17.98 -4.78
C GLY A 245 -8.43 16.66 -4.19
N ARG A 246 -8.98 16.21 -3.04
CA ARG A 246 -8.55 14.98 -2.41
C ARG A 246 -8.56 13.76 -3.33
N ARG A 247 -9.50 13.71 -4.28
CA ARG A 247 -9.66 12.58 -5.20
C ARG A 247 -8.47 12.37 -6.14
N PHE A 248 -7.60 13.38 -6.29
CA PHE A 248 -6.39 13.33 -7.11
C PHE A 248 -5.12 13.05 -6.30
N GLY A 249 -5.24 12.64 -5.04
CA GLY A 249 -4.11 12.18 -4.24
C GLY A 249 -3.41 10.97 -4.88
N LEU A 250 -2.14 10.78 -4.56
CA LEU A 250 -1.30 9.69 -5.06
C LEU A 250 -1.87 8.32 -4.70
N SER A 251 -2.23 8.15 -3.45
CA SER A 251 -2.70 6.88 -2.92
C SER A 251 -4.03 7.06 -2.19
N HIS A 252 -4.89 6.05 -2.27
CA HIS A 252 -5.94 5.88 -1.28
C HIS A 252 -5.30 5.53 0.06
N LEU A 253 -5.89 6.02 1.14
CA LEU A 253 -5.67 5.55 2.49
C LEU A 253 -6.99 4.96 2.98
N LEU A 254 -6.97 3.69 3.38
CA LEU A 254 -8.10 3.06 4.03
C LEU A 254 -7.67 2.61 5.43
N VAL A 255 -8.50 2.91 6.40
CA VAL A 255 -8.36 2.44 7.77
C VAL A 255 -9.52 1.52 8.06
N LEU A 256 -9.21 0.27 8.40
CA LEU A 256 -10.22 -0.74 8.71
C LEU A 256 -9.98 -1.25 10.14
N GLN A 257 -11.05 -1.60 10.81
CA GLN A 257 -10.98 -2.16 12.16
C GLN A 257 -11.61 -3.55 12.18
N ARG A 258 -10.93 -4.48 12.82
CA ARG A 258 -11.50 -5.80 13.11
C ARG A 258 -12.67 -5.64 14.06
N GLU A 259 -13.84 -6.13 13.68
CA GLU A 259 -15.01 -6.15 14.54
C GLU A 259 -14.73 -6.93 15.82
N GLU A 260 -15.29 -6.47 16.92
CA GLU A 260 -15.25 -7.21 18.17
C GLU A 260 -16.06 -8.49 18.03
N ALA A 261 -15.59 -9.58 18.65
CA ALA A 261 -16.40 -10.79 18.70
C ALA A 261 -17.68 -10.44 19.45
N THR A 262 -18.82 -10.59 18.77
CA THR A 262 -20.12 -10.51 19.46
C THR A 262 -20.14 -11.61 20.52
N PRO A 263 -20.44 -11.28 21.79
CA PRO A 263 -20.45 -12.24 22.88
C PRO A 263 -21.46 -13.37 22.66
#